data_39c9ca2f2e01feea02edbe259aef5453
#
_entry.id   39c9ca2f2e01feea02edbe259aef5453
#
_cell.length_a   1.000
_cell.length_b   1.000
_cell.length_c   1.000
_cell.angle_alpha   90.00
_cell.angle_beta   90.00
_cell.angle_gamma   90.00
#
_symmetry.space_group_name_H-M   'P 1'
#
loop_
_entity.id
_entity.type
_entity.pdbx_description
1 polymer ?
#
loop_
_entity_poly.entity_id
_entity_poly.type
_entity_poly.pdbx_seq_one_letter_code
_entity_poly.pdbx_strand_id
1 'polypeptide(L)'
;MNSLQILDEWEAKDVDFPSYEIKTAVDDSRLFFVDYPDAKQSVINIGRVAMDGSNSDYAVAGMSNYRLGAGSGSILFKQLRLEKGYTYGAYSTYSRSMNGAVFTAASSVRSNVTRESVDLFKEILDNYSENFSSEDLEVTKNSILRSNTQSYETFGSLLGILQNISTYDLPMDYVLKDEDKLRSMDIETI
;
A
#
# COMPACT_ATOMS: atom_id res chain seq x y z
N MET A 1 -21.20 -22.97 27.66
CA MET A 1 -20.99 -21.56 28.11
C MET A 1 -20.62 -20.75 26.89
N ASN A 2 -21.39 -19.74 26.59
CA ASN A 2 -21.11 -18.90 25.43
C ASN A 2 -19.85 -18.08 25.75
N SER A 3 -18.78 -18.24 24.97
CA SER A 3 -17.49 -17.57 25.24
C SER A 3 -17.58 -16.03 25.24
N LEU A 4 -18.65 -15.46 24.70
CA LEU A 4 -18.93 -14.03 24.72
C LEU A 4 -19.47 -13.52 26.07
N GLN A 5 -20.03 -14.40 26.94
CA GLN A 5 -20.53 -13.98 28.25
C GLN A 5 -19.43 -13.46 29.18
N ILE A 6 -18.16 -13.85 28.95
CA ILE A 6 -17.03 -13.33 29.73
C ILE A 6 -16.80 -11.82 29.43
N LEU A 7 -17.18 -11.34 28.26
CA LEU A 7 -17.02 -9.94 27.87
C LEU A 7 -18.14 -9.05 28.47
N ASP A 8 -19.28 -9.62 28.81
CA ASP A 8 -20.41 -8.88 29.39
C ASP A 8 -20.09 -8.34 30.80
N GLU A 9 -19.13 -9.00 31.50
CA GLU A 9 -18.66 -8.60 32.84
C GLU A 9 -17.46 -7.63 32.77
N TRP A 10 -16.98 -7.28 31.58
CA TRP A 10 -15.83 -6.40 31.45
C TRP A 10 -16.24 -4.95 31.58
N GLU A 11 -15.78 -4.32 32.66
CA GLU A 11 -15.99 -2.89 32.85
C GLU A 11 -15.21 -2.07 31.81
N ALA A 12 -15.94 -1.23 31.11
CA ALA A 12 -15.33 -0.25 30.20
C ALA A 12 -14.48 0.75 31.02
N LYS A 13 -13.26 0.97 30.59
CA LYS A 13 -12.38 2.01 31.15
C LYS A 13 -11.99 2.97 30.05
N ASP A 14 -12.02 4.25 30.37
CA ASP A 14 -11.45 5.26 29.51
C ASP A 14 -9.92 5.05 29.42
N VAL A 15 -9.41 4.96 28.22
CA VAL A 15 -7.99 4.85 27.95
C VAL A 15 -7.57 6.07 27.14
N ASP A 16 -6.68 6.87 27.71
CA ASP A 16 -6.06 7.98 26.98
C ASP A 16 -5.10 7.42 25.92
N PHE A 17 -5.50 7.53 24.67
CA PHE A 17 -4.61 7.24 23.55
C PHE A 17 -3.77 8.46 23.21
N PRO A 18 -2.44 8.31 23.04
CA PRO A 18 -1.61 9.42 22.64
C PRO A 18 -2.02 9.90 21.24
N SER A 19 -2.19 11.20 21.08
CA SER A 19 -2.42 11.83 19.78
C SER A 19 -1.09 12.23 19.14
N TYR A 20 -0.98 12.06 17.85
CA TYR A 20 0.23 12.40 17.08
C TYR A 20 -0.14 13.31 15.91
N GLU A 21 0.67 14.35 15.70
CA GLU A 21 0.60 15.15 14.51
C GLU A 21 1.40 14.46 13.39
N ILE A 22 0.73 14.06 12.32
CA ILE A 22 1.37 13.42 11.18
C ILE A 22 1.90 14.50 10.23
N LYS A 23 3.22 14.61 10.14
CA LYS A 23 3.86 15.49 9.17
C LYS A 23 4.06 14.75 7.85
N THR A 24 3.20 15.01 6.89
CA THR A 24 3.29 14.42 5.55
C THR A 24 4.19 15.22 4.61
N ALA A 25 4.39 16.50 4.89
CA ALA A 25 5.33 17.34 4.14
C ALA A 25 6.77 17.03 4.57
N VAL A 26 7.60 16.65 3.60
CA VAL A 26 9.04 16.45 3.79
C VAL A 26 9.75 17.48 2.92
N ASP A 27 10.47 18.40 3.57
CA ASP A 27 11.18 19.47 2.86
C ASP A 27 12.42 18.94 2.14
N ASP A 28 13.02 17.85 2.64
CA ASP A 28 14.25 17.27 2.11
C ASP A 28 14.15 15.77 1.92
N SER A 29 14.62 15.28 0.78
CA SER A 29 14.88 13.85 0.56
C SER A 29 16.15 13.44 1.31
N ARG A 30 16.09 12.30 2.01
CA ARG A 30 17.23 11.77 2.77
C ARG A 30 17.59 10.40 2.25
N LEU A 31 18.90 10.16 2.08
CA LEU A 31 19.46 8.85 1.76
C LEU A 31 20.17 8.30 3.00
N PHE A 32 19.78 7.11 3.41
CA PHE A 32 20.46 6.35 4.45
C PHE A 32 21.15 5.16 3.80
N PHE A 33 22.46 5.10 3.88
CA PHE A 33 23.25 3.98 3.38
C PHE A 33 23.88 3.25 4.56
N VAL A 34 23.58 1.93 4.64
CA VAL A 34 24.18 1.04 5.63
C VAL A 34 25.00 0.02 4.88
N ASP A 35 26.32 0.09 5.02
CA ASP A 35 27.22 -0.89 4.44
C ASP A 35 27.22 -2.19 5.26
N TYR A 36 27.03 -3.30 4.57
CA TYR A 36 27.16 -4.63 5.15
C TYR A 36 28.17 -5.42 4.32
N PRO A 37 29.42 -5.59 4.83
CA PRO A 37 30.50 -6.24 4.10
C PRO A 37 30.09 -7.63 3.61
N ASP A 38 30.52 -7.97 2.40
CA ASP A 38 30.27 -9.26 1.75
C ASP A 38 28.81 -9.61 1.44
N ALA A 39 27.86 -8.68 1.62
CA ALA A 39 26.47 -8.89 1.26
C ALA A 39 26.31 -9.16 -0.24
N LYS A 40 25.60 -10.23 -0.57
CA LYS A 40 25.31 -10.60 -1.97
C LYS A 40 24.13 -9.85 -2.55
N GLN A 41 23.34 -9.24 -1.67
CA GLN A 41 22.14 -8.46 -2.03
C GLN A 41 22.13 -7.16 -1.25
N SER A 42 21.57 -6.13 -1.87
CA SER A 42 21.20 -4.87 -1.25
C SER A 42 19.69 -4.81 -1.09
N VAL A 43 19.23 -4.41 0.09
CA VAL A 43 17.81 -4.10 0.33
C VAL A 43 17.60 -2.62 0.07
N ILE A 44 16.72 -2.30 -0.85
CA ILE A 44 16.33 -0.94 -1.20
C ILE A 44 14.92 -0.73 -0.64
N ASN A 45 14.75 0.34 0.15
CA ASN A 45 13.46 0.82 0.62
C ASN A 45 13.36 2.31 0.32
N ILE A 46 12.36 2.70 -0.45
CA ILE A 46 12.02 4.09 -0.75
C ILE A 46 10.69 4.36 -0.06
N GLY A 47 10.66 5.30 0.87
CA GLY A 47 9.50 5.52 1.71
C GLY A 47 9.12 6.99 1.82
N ARG A 48 7.82 7.22 2.01
CA ARG A 48 7.25 8.53 2.33
C ARG A 48 6.12 8.36 3.34
N VAL A 49 6.07 9.25 4.32
CA VAL A 49 4.88 9.36 5.18
C VAL A 49 3.71 9.81 4.32
N ALA A 50 2.61 9.09 4.45
CA ALA A 50 1.37 9.32 3.72
C ALA A 50 0.24 9.66 4.70
N MET A 51 -0.99 9.73 4.18
CA MET A 51 -2.20 9.97 4.97
C MET A 51 -2.44 8.85 5.99
N ASP A 52 -3.21 9.14 7.04
CA ASP A 52 -3.67 8.11 7.97
C ASP A 52 -4.71 7.15 7.34
N GLY A 53 -4.94 6.02 8.00
CA GLY A 53 -5.82 4.96 7.47
C GLY A 53 -7.31 5.30 7.52
N SER A 54 -7.73 6.38 8.19
CA SER A 54 -9.11 6.88 8.22
C SER A 54 -9.38 7.92 7.13
N ASN A 55 -8.35 8.40 6.45
CA ASN A 55 -8.47 9.38 5.39
C ASN A 55 -9.32 8.84 4.23
N SER A 56 -10.24 9.67 3.71
CA SER A 56 -11.13 9.32 2.60
C SER A 56 -10.40 8.92 1.32
N ASP A 57 -9.18 9.42 1.12
CA ASP A 57 -8.39 9.19 -0.09
C ASP A 57 -7.48 7.96 0.03
N TYR A 58 -7.46 7.30 1.21
CA TYR A 58 -6.63 6.11 1.41
C TYR A 58 -6.93 5.00 0.39
N ALA A 59 -8.22 4.75 0.12
CA ALA A 59 -8.63 3.76 -0.86
C ALA A 59 -8.16 4.12 -2.28
N VAL A 60 -8.29 5.39 -2.67
CA VAL A 60 -7.86 5.90 -3.97
C VAL A 60 -6.34 5.78 -4.12
N ALA A 61 -5.58 6.14 -3.09
CA ALA A 61 -4.12 5.96 -3.10
C ALA A 61 -3.71 4.49 -3.27
N GLY A 62 -4.42 3.56 -2.60
CA GLY A 62 -4.20 2.13 -2.79
C GLY A 62 -4.53 1.64 -4.20
N MET A 63 -5.62 2.15 -4.78
CA MET A 63 -6.02 1.85 -6.16
C MET A 63 -4.99 2.39 -7.17
N SER A 64 -4.56 3.63 -7.00
CA SER A 64 -3.51 4.24 -7.84
C SER A 64 -2.19 3.48 -7.74
N ASN A 65 -1.84 2.99 -6.55
CA ASN A 65 -0.63 2.18 -6.35
C ASN A 65 -0.70 0.78 -6.97
N TYR A 66 -1.89 0.29 -7.31
CA TYR A 66 -2.06 -1.10 -7.78
C TYR A 66 -1.18 -1.42 -8.98
N ARG A 67 -1.21 -0.56 -10.00
CA ARG A 67 -0.42 -0.74 -11.21
C ARG A 67 1.08 -0.51 -10.99
N LEU A 68 1.45 0.33 -10.02
CA LEU A 68 2.85 0.61 -9.69
C LEU A 68 3.54 -0.62 -9.10
N GLY A 69 2.97 -1.22 -8.05
CA GLY A 69 3.69 -2.22 -7.27
C GLY A 69 2.89 -3.37 -6.70
N ALA A 70 1.61 -3.57 -7.07
CA ALA A 70 0.82 -4.68 -6.56
C ALA A 70 0.93 -5.92 -7.48
N GLY A 71 1.72 -6.89 -7.04
CA GLY A 71 1.82 -8.19 -7.69
C GLY A 71 2.67 -8.24 -8.96
N SER A 72 2.61 -9.38 -9.65
CA SER A 72 3.47 -9.71 -10.80
C SER A 72 3.14 -8.94 -12.07
N GLY A 73 1.98 -8.28 -12.14
CA GLY A 73 1.58 -7.43 -13.25
C GLY A 73 2.02 -5.97 -13.12
N SER A 74 2.64 -5.60 -11.99
CA SER A 74 3.02 -4.22 -11.70
C SER A 74 4.24 -3.75 -12.51
N ILE A 75 4.35 -2.44 -12.66
CA ILE A 75 5.45 -1.79 -13.38
C ILE A 75 6.79 -2.08 -12.70
N LEU A 76 6.86 -1.96 -11.37
CA LEU A 76 8.09 -2.27 -10.62
C LEU A 76 8.54 -3.71 -10.84
N PHE A 77 7.63 -4.68 -10.74
CA PHE A 77 7.96 -6.07 -10.97
C PHE A 77 8.41 -6.31 -12.42
N LYS A 78 7.68 -5.78 -13.39
CA LYS A 78 7.99 -5.93 -14.81
C LYS A 78 9.39 -5.40 -15.13
N GLN A 79 9.68 -4.17 -14.74
CA GLN A 79 10.94 -3.53 -15.11
C GLN A 79 12.13 -4.10 -14.34
N LEU A 80 12.07 -4.21 -13.00
CA LEU A 80 13.22 -4.67 -12.23
C LEU A 80 13.46 -6.18 -12.36
N ARG A 81 12.39 -6.98 -12.44
CA ARG A 81 12.54 -8.44 -12.50
C ARG A 81 12.57 -8.98 -13.93
N LEU A 82 11.54 -8.68 -14.74
CA LEU A 82 11.39 -9.34 -16.03
C LEU A 82 12.32 -8.75 -17.08
N GLU A 83 12.47 -7.44 -17.13
CA GLU A 83 13.28 -6.76 -18.14
C GLU A 83 14.77 -6.69 -17.74
N LYS A 84 15.07 -6.30 -16.51
CA LYS A 84 16.46 -6.12 -16.04
C LYS A 84 17.03 -7.34 -15.33
N GLY A 85 16.21 -8.21 -14.76
CA GLY A 85 16.69 -9.37 -14.01
C GLY A 85 17.48 -9.02 -12.74
N TYR A 86 17.25 -7.84 -12.15
CA TYR A 86 18.02 -7.36 -10.99
C TYR A 86 17.56 -8.00 -9.68
N THR A 87 16.34 -8.48 -9.61
CA THR A 87 15.68 -8.97 -8.41
C THR A 87 14.78 -10.17 -8.68
N TYR A 88 14.34 -10.83 -7.62
CA TYR A 88 13.22 -11.80 -7.65
C TYR A 88 11.86 -11.15 -7.48
N GLY A 89 11.78 -9.90 -6.99
CA GLY A 89 10.54 -9.16 -6.83
C GLY A 89 10.78 -7.72 -6.41
N ALA A 90 9.92 -6.84 -6.91
CA ALA A 90 9.84 -5.44 -6.53
C ALA A 90 8.36 -5.10 -6.35
N TYR A 91 8.04 -4.31 -5.34
CA TYR A 91 6.67 -3.98 -4.97
C TYR A 91 6.57 -2.60 -4.37
N SER A 92 5.36 -2.07 -4.34
CA SER A 92 5.02 -0.89 -3.54
C SER A 92 3.72 -1.10 -2.79
N THR A 93 3.56 -0.43 -1.67
CA THR A 93 2.39 -0.54 -0.80
C THR A 93 2.18 0.72 0.01
N TYR A 94 0.93 0.96 0.41
CA TYR A 94 0.57 1.85 1.50
C TYR A 94 0.25 1.02 2.74
N SER A 95 1.03 1.19 3.79
CA SER A 95 0.71 0.58 5.09
C SER A 95 -0.42 1.35 5.74
N ARG A 96 -1.48 0.66 6.17
CA ARG A 96 -2.60 1.29 6.87
C ARG A 96 -2.31 1.37 8.37
N SER A 97 -2.48 2.55 8.96
CA SER A 97 -2.32 2.76 10.40
C SER A 97 -3.20 3.91 10.86
N MET A 98 -3.63 3.88 12.13
CA MET A 98 -4.38 4.98 12.75
C MET A 98 -3.52 6.24 12.90
N ASN A 99 -2.21 6.07 13.04
CA ASN A 99 -1.26 7.16 13.31
C ASN A 99 -0.40 7.52 12.09
N GLY A 100 -0.93 7.35 10.90
CA GLY A 100 -0.26 7.63 9.65
C GLY A 100 0.11 6.39 8.86
N ALA A 101 -0.11 6.44 7.57
CA ALA A 101 0.35 5.42 6.64
C ALA A 101 1.75 5.77 6.12
N VAL A 102 2.43 4.76 5.62
CA VAL A 102 3.70 4.94 4.91
C VAL A 102 3.54 4.33 3.52
N PHE A 103 3.81 5.10 2.50
CA PHE A 103 4.12 4.55 1.18
C PHE A 103 5.52 3.95 1.22
N THR A 104 5.67 2.75 0.71
CA THR A 104 6.98 2.09 0.56
C THR A 104 7.07 1.44 -0.80
N ALA A 105 8.16 1.69 -1.53
CA ALA A 105 8.56 0.91 -2.69
C ALA A 105 9.86 0.18 -2.34
N ALA A 106 9.91 -1.14 -2.55
CA ALA A 106 10.99 -1.96 -2.04
C ALA A 106 11.38 -3.11 -2.97
N SER A 107 12.66 -3.48 -2.88
CA SER A 107 13.20 -4.67 -3.53
C SER A 107 14.49 -5.12 -2.86
N SER A 108 14.80 -6.43 -2.95
CA SER A 108 16.13 -6.97 -2.71
C SER A 108 16.78 -7.26 -4.05
N VAL A 109 17.86 -6.57 -4.35
CA VAL A 109 18.56 -6.65 -5.64
C VAL A 109 19.96 -7.24 -5.45
N ARG A 110 20.57 -7.75 -6.51
CA ARG A 110 22.00 -8.16 -6.44
C ARG A 110 22.87 -6.94 -6.11
N SER A 111 23.87 -7.09 -5.25
CA SER A 111 24.70 -5.98 -4.76
C SER A 111 25.43 -5.21 -5.89
N ASN A 112 25.76 -5.88 -6.97
CA ASN A 112 26.46 -5.28 -8.11
C ASN A 112 25.57 -4.43 -9.03
N VAL A 113 24.26 -4.35 -8.79
CA VAL A 113 23.29 -3.53 -9.54
C VAL A 113 22.48 -2.61 -8.62
N THR A 114 23.00 -2.33 -7.42
CA THR A 114 22.32 -1.50 -6.42
C THR A 114 22.02 -0.10 -6.95
N ARG A 115 23.03 0.56 -7.52
CA ARG A 115 22.88 1.93 -8.05
C ARG A 115 21.88 1.98 -9.18
N GLU A 116 22.04 1.11 -10.18
CA GLU A 116 21.17 1.02 -11.33
C GLU A 116 19.72 0.75 -10.92
N SER A 117 19.53 -0.03 -9.85
CA SER A 117 18.20 -0.31 -9.31
C SER A 117 17.60 0.91 -8.62
N VAL A 118 18.38 1.68 -7.86
CA VAL A 118 17.92 2.93 -7.23
C VAL A 118 17.55 3.97 -8.29
N ASP A 119 18.40 4.13 -9.31
CA ASP A 119 18.16 5.05 -10.42
C ASP A 119 16.87 4.68 -11.17
N LEU A 120 16.65 3.37 -11.43
CA LEU A 120 15.43 2.87 -12.06
C LEU A 120 14.18 3.06 -11.20
N PHE A 121 14.27 2.80 -9.88
CA PHE A 121 13.17 3.11 -8.97
C PHE A 121 12.79 4.59 -9.03
N LYS A 122 13.79 5.47 -8.99
CA LYS A 122 13.57 6.91 -9.08
C LYS A 122 12.89 7.28 -10.40
N GLU A 123 13.38 6.79 -11.52
CA GLU A 123 12.80 7.02 -12.84
C GLU A 123 11.34 6.60 -12.91
N ILE A 124 11.02 5.39 -12.42
CA ILE A 124 9.65 4.87 -12.39
C ILE A 124 8.74 5.74 -11.52
N LEU A 125 9.18 6.10 -10.32
CA LEU A 125 8.38 6.85 -9.37
C LEU A 125 8.15 8.30 -9.84
N ASP A 126 9.18 8.95 -10.36
CA ASP A 126 9.11 10.34 -10.83
C ASP A 126 8.16 10.48 -12.05
N ASN A 127 8.12 9.48 -12.91
CA ASN A 127 7.33 9.53 -14.15
C ASN A 127 6.02 8.70 -14.07
N TYR A 128 5.65 8.18 -12.89
CA TYR A 128 4.52 7.26 -12.78
C TYR A 128 3.20 7.87 -13.26
N SER A 129 2.85 9.03 -12.78
CA SER A 129 1.58 9.69 -13.14
C SER A 129 1.53 10.08 -14.63
N GLU A 130 2.66 10.54 -15.19
CA GLU A 130 2.73 10.92 -16.60
C GLU A 130 2.61 9.71 -17.54
N ASN A 131 3.12 8.55 -17.12
CA ASN A 131 3.13 7.33 -17.90
C ASN A 131 1.93 6.42 -17.64
N PHE A 132 1.04 6.77 -16.70
CA PHE A 132 -0.14 5.99 -16.38
C PHE A 132 -1.19 6.17 -17.48
N SER A 133 -1.54 5.08 -18.15
CA SER A 133 -2.44 5.10 -19.31
C SER A 133 -3.88 4.76 -18.94
N SER A 134 -4.82 5.07 -19.83
CA SER A 134 -6.21 4.61 -19.69
C SER A 134 -6.33 3.08 -19.66
N GLU A 135 -5.42 2.36 -20.33
CA GLU A 135 -5.35 0.90 -20.27
C GLU A 135 -4.93 0.43 -18.88
N ASP A 136 -3.95 1.11 -18.23
CA ASP A 136 -3.54 0.81 -16.85
C ASP A 136 -4.68 1.04 -15.86
N LEU A 137 -5.49 2.07 -16.06
CA LEU A 137 -6.68 2.33 -15.26
C LEU A 137 -7.70 1.19 -15.39
N GLU A 138 -8.00 0.75 -16.61
CA GLU A 138 -8.93 -0.36 -16.85
C GLU A 138 -8.42 -1.68 -16.27
N VAL A 139 -7.12 -1.96 -16.41
CA VAL A 139 -6.47 -3.14 -15.77
C VAL A 139 -6.62 -3.06 -14.24
N THR A 140 -6.38 -1.89 -13.66
CA THR A 140 -6.52 -1.64 -12.23
C THR A 140 -7.96 -1.90 -11.76
N LYS A 141 -8.94 -1.25 -12.40
CA LYS A 141 -10.38 -1.41 -12.09
C LYS A 141 -10.80 -2.88 -12.14
N ASN A 142 -10.52 -3.53 -13.27
CA ASN A 142 -10.92 -4.93 -13.47
C ASN A 142 -10.28 -5.88 -12.46
N SER A 143 -9.01 -5.67 -12.13
CA SER A 143 -8.29 -6.54 -11.19
C SER A 143 -8.79 -6.38 -9.76
N ILE A 144 -8.98 -5.14 -9.29
CA ILE A 144 -9.47 -4.88 -7.93
C ILE A 144 -10.92 -5.37 -7.79
N LEU A 145 -11.80 -5.06 -8.74
CA LEU A 145 -13.20 -5.50 -8.69
C LEU A 145 -13.33 -7.03 -8.67
N ARG A 146 -12.48 -7.74 -9.42
CA ARG A 146 -12.45 -9.22 -9.36
C ARG A 146 -11.95 -9.72 -8.01
N SER A 147 -10.92 -9.10 -7.45
CA SER A 147 -10.41 -9.53 -6.15
C SER A 147 -11.40 -9.26 -5.01
N ASN A 148 -12.18 -8.19 -5.10
CA ASN A 148 -13.20 -7.86 -4.11
C ASN A 148 -14.31 -8.92 -4.01
N THR A 149 -14.66 -9.61 -5.10
CA THR A 149 -15.64 -10.71 -5.02
C THR A 149 -15.19 -11.82 -4.08
N GLN A 150 -13.88 -12.08 -4.01
CA GLN A 150 -13.30 -13.09 -3.12
C GLN A 150 -13.22 -12.64 -1.65
N SER A 151 -13.36 -11.33 -1.39
CA SER A 151 -13.29 -10.77 -0.03
C SER A 151 -14.45 -11.22 0.88
N TYR A 152 -15.47 -11.83 0.32
CA TYR A 152 -16.63 -12.34 1.06
C TYR A 152 -16.67 -13.87 1.16
N GLU A 153 -15.70 -14.58 0.59
CA GLU A 153 -15.72 -16.04 0.49
C GLU A 153 -15.24 -16.76 1.74
N THR A 154 -14.45 -16.08 2.59
CA THR A 154 -13.87 -16.71 3.78
C THR A 154 -14.19 -15.94 5.06
N PHE A 155 -14.27 -16.67 6.19
CA PHE A 155 -14.41 -16.02 7.50
C PHE A 155 -13.25 -15.07 7.82
N GLY A 156 -12.02 -15.40 7.39
CA GLY A 156 -10.85 -14.53 7.56
C GLY A 156 -11.00 -13.20 6.83
N SER A 157 -11.49 -13.23 5.60
CA SER A 157 -11.76 -12.01 4.83
C SER A 157 -12.86 -11.16 5.47
N LEU A 158 -13.96 -11.78 5.91
CA LEU A 158 -15.05 -11.09 6.61
C LEU A 158 -14.56 -10.47 7.92
N LEU A 159 -13.74 -11.21 8.69
CA LEU A 159 -13.13 -10.68 9.90
C LEU A 159 -12.25 -9.46 9.60
N GLY A 160 -11.46 -9.50 8.53
CA GLY A 160 -10.65 -8.37 8.07
C GLY A 160 -11.49 -7.13 7.74
N ILE A 161 -12.66 -7.29 7.11
CA ILE A 161 -13.60 -6.20 6.86
C ILE A 161 -14.09 -5.60 8.19
N LEU A 162 -14.53 -6.43 9.14
CA LEU A 162 -15.00 -5.99 10.46
C LEU A 162 -13.89 -5.30 11.27
N GLN A 163 -12.66 -5.82 11.22
CA GLN A 163 -11.50 -5.20 11.86
C GLN A 163 -11.23 -3.82 11.28
N ASN A 164 -11.28 -3.65 9.96
CA ASN A 164 -11.11 -2.35 9.33
C ASN A 164 -12.19 -1.35 9.75
N ILE A 165 -13.46 -1.78 9.79
CA ILE A 165 -14.57 -0.95 10.25
C ILE A 165 -14.29 -0.49 11.69
N SER A 166 -13.98 -1.42 12.59
CA SER A 166 -13.75 -1.11 14.01
C SER A 166 -12.49 -0.26 14.24
N THR A 167 -11.41 -0.53 13.51
CA THR A 167 -10.12 0.15 13.75
C THR A 167 -10.11 1.56 13.19
N TYR A 168 -10.75 1.79 12.05
CA TYR A 168 -10.67 3.05 11.31
C TYR A 168 -11.99 3.82 11.29
N ASP A 169 -12.96 3.41 12.10
CA ASP A 169 -14.32 4.00 12.17
C ASP A 169 -14.97 4.14 10.78
N LEU A 170 -14.83 3.08 9.97
CA LEU A 170 -15.37 3.08 8.62
C LEU A 170 -16.86 2.74 8.63
N PRO A 171 -17.65 3.25 7.68
CA PRO A 171 -19.04 2.86 7.55
C PRO A 171 -19.17 1.37 7.18
N MET A 172 -20.29 0.75 7.58
CA MET A 172 -20.53 -0.69 7.30
C MET A 172 -20.50 -1.05 5.82
N ASP A 173 -20.76 -0.09 4.96
CA ASP A 173 -20.78 -0.21 3.50
C ASP A 173 -19.51 0.34 2.82
N TYR A 174 -18.40 0.50 3.58
CA TYR A 174 -17.18 1.13 3.05
C TYR A 174 -16.62 0.41 1.82
N VAL A 175 -16.71 -0.93 1.77
CA VAL A 175 -16.21 -1.69 0.62
C VAL A 175 -17.00 -1.36 -0.65
N LEU A 176 -18.33 -1.21 -0.54
CA LEU A 176 -19.16 -0.82 -1.67
C LEU A 176 -18.88 0.62 -2.11
N LYS A 177 -18.69 1.53 -1.15
CA LYS A 177 -18.31 2.92 -1.44
C LYS A 177 -16.94 3.01 -2.11
N ASP A 178 -15.98 2.19 -1.71
CA ASP A 178 -14.68 2.13 -2.34
C ASP A 178 -14.77 1.54 -3.76
N GLU A 179 -15.65 0.56 -4.00
CA GLU A 179 -15.94 0.08 -5.36
C GLU A 179 -16.59 1.16 -6.24
N ASP A 180 -17.51 1.95 -5.70
CA ASP A 180 -18.12 3.04 -6.43
C ASP A 180 -17.11 4.13 -6.79
N LYS A 181 -16.19 4.46 -5.85
CA LYS A 181 -15.05 5.34 -6.14
C LYS A 181 -14.19 4.78 -7.26
N LEU A 182 -13.83 3.49 -7.18
CA LEU A 182 -13.02 2.84 -8.20
C LEU A 182 -13.69 2.88 -9.58
N ARG A 183 -15.00 2.62 -9.66
CA ARG A 183 -15.76 2.67 -10.92
C ARG A 183 -15.78 4.07 -11.52
N SER A 184 -15.94 5.10 -10.68
CA SER A 184 -16.00 6.51 -11.09
C SER A 184 -14.63 7.15 -11.31
N MET A 185 -13.53 6.46 -10.90
CA MET A 185 -12.17 6.97 -11.04
C MET A 185 -11.79 7.20 -12.50
N ASP A 186 -11.18 8.31 -12.78
CA ASP A 186 -10.65 8.69 -14.09
C ASP A 186 -9.12 8.86 -14.05
N ILE A 187 -8.53 9.14 -15.19
CA ILE A 187 -7.08 9.27 -15.30
C ILE A 187 -6.55 10.53 -14.57
N GLU A 188 -7.40 11.54 -14.38
CA GLU A 188 -7.02 12.77 -13.70
C GLU A 188 -6.91 12.57 -12.19
N THR A 189 -7.48 11.47 -11.67
CA THR A 189 -7.44 11.09 -10.25
C THR A 189 -6.08 10.50 -9.84
N ILE A 190 -5.27 10.01 -10.79
CA ILE A 190 -3.96 9.39 -10.56
C ILE A 190 -2.86 10.46 -10.48
#